data_89d295ed12cad0d440b01a10b0ef6a5f
#
_entry.id   89d295ed12cad0d440b01a10b0ef6a5f
#
_cell.length_a   1.000
_cell.length_b   1.000
_cell.length_c   1.000
_cell.angle_alpha   90.00
_cell.angle_beta   90.00
_cell.angle_gamma   90.00
#
_symmetry.space_group_name_H-M   'P 1'
#
loop_
_entity.id
_entity.type
_entity.pdbx_description
1 polymer ?
#
loop_
_entity_poly.entity_id
_entity_poly.type
_entity_poly.pdbx_seq_one_letter_code
_entity_poly.pdbx_strand_id
1 'polypeptide(L)'
;LEKSDTLLVIKDVHTYYEDSYVLQGVNLEVPQGKIVAILGRNGMGKTTLIRSVFGLTPPRSGLVEFKGNSLTGLTPFRIAQMGLALVPQGRRIFKNLSVLENLQLPTSGLAKSKVHRRTEQNIDSEWTTEKVLDEFPQLRDRLTNGGNELSGGEQQMLAIGRALVANPDLVLMDEPSEGLSPRFVLHVGEIMKRMRSLGHAILLVEQNLALALSVADHVHIIASGRFVFSGTPEELKSNPDVLDEHLGVSSAKALDA
;
A
#
# COMPACT_ATOMS: atom_id res chain seq x y z
N LEU A 1 -22.49 -9.51 -18.91
CA LEU A 1 -21.07 -9.33 -18.56
C LEU A 1 -21.05 -8.71 -17.19
N GLU A 2 -20.83 -9.51 -16.15
CA GLU A 2 -20.56 -9.01 -14.81
C GLU A 2 -19.34 -8.09 -14.90
N LYS A 3 -19.48 -6.86 -14.40
CA LYS A 3 -18.34 -5.97 -14.22
C LYS A 3 -17.36 -6.68 -13.30
N SER A 4 -16.18 -6.96 -13.79
CA SER A 4 -15.07 -7.48 -12.97
C SER A 4 -14.89 -6.53 -11.77
N ASP A 5 -15.10 -7.03 -10.55
CA ASP A 5 -14.83 -6.28 -9.31
C ASP A 5 -13.32 -6.02 -9.09
N THR A 6 -12.51 -6.30 -10.10
CA THR A 6 -11.06 -6.11 -10.05
C THR A 6 -10.69 -4.66 -10.30
N LEU A 7 -10.03 -4.05 -9.33
CA LEU A 7 -9.64 -2.64 -9.35
C LEU A 7 -8.29 -2.41 -10.03
N LEU A 8 -7.29 -3.25 -9.72
CA LEU A 8 -5.96 -3.22 -10.33
C LEU A 8 -5.69 -4.56 -11.00
N VAL A 9 -5.20 -4.51 -12.24
CA VAL A 9 -4.77 -5.68 -13.01
C VAL A 9 -3.33 -5.46 -13.48
N ILE A 10 -2.46 -6.44 -13.19
CA ILE A 10 -1.08 -6.50 -13.63
C ILE A 10 -0.92 -7.79 -14.43
N LYS A 11 -0.49 -7.70 -15.69
CA LYS A 11 -0.31 -8.86 -16.57
C LYS A 11 1.06 -8.83 -17.21
N ASP A 12 1.81 -9.90 -17.00
CA ASP A 12 3.12 -10.17 -17.60
C ASP A 12 4.07 -8.97 -17.53
N VAL A 13 4.16 -8.36 -16.33
CA VAL A 13 4.96 -7.15 -16.12
C VAL A 13 6.43 -7.48 -15.97
N HIS A 14 7.24 -6.81 -16.80
CA HIS A 14 8.70 -6.88 -16.82
C HIS A 14 9.29 -5.51 -16.53
N THR A 15 10.04 -5.38 -15.43
CA THR A 15 10.66 -4.11 -15.03
C THR A 15 12.15 -4.26 -14.85
N TYR A 16 12.88 -3.24 -15.30
CA TYR A 16 14.33 -3.17 -15.28
C TYR A 16 14.80 -1.88 -14.60
N TYR A 17 15.96 -1.95 -13.94
CA TYR A 17 16.77 -0.78 -13.63
C TYR A 17 18.01 -0.87 -14.54
N GLU A 18 18.09 0.01 -15.54
CA GLU A 18 19.10 -0.09 -16.60
C GLU A 18 19.05 -1.49 -17.24
N ASP A 19 20.10 -2.32 -17.04
CA ASP A 19 20.18 -3.69 -17.53
C ASP A 19 19.77 -4.75 -16.47
N SER A 20 19.53 -4.33 -15.24
CA SER A 20 19.13 -5.25 -14.17
C SER A 20 17.66 -5.63 -14.29
N TYR A 21 17.38 -6.90 -14.61
CA TYR A 21 16.04 -7.45 -14.76
C TYR A 21 15.45 -7.81 -13.40
N VAL A 22 14.54 -6.97 -12.89
CA VAL A 22 14.03 -7.07 -11.52
C VAL A 22 12.68 -7.73 -11.43
N LEU A 23 11.69 -7.34 -12.25
CA LEU A 23 10.39 -8.03 -12.31
C LEU A 23 10.30 -8.87 -13.58
N GLN A 24 9.90 -10.12 -13.45
CA GLN A 24 10.07 -11.15 -14.46
C GLN A 24 8.73 -11.83 -14.78
N GLY A 25 7.83 -11.13 -15.47
CA GLY A 25 6.53 -11.67 -15.87
C GLY A 25 5.54 -11.75 -14.71
N VAL A 26 5.45 -10.68 -13.92
CA VAL A 26 4.57 -10.62 -12.74
C VAL A 26 3.11 -10.46 -13.14
N ASN A 27 2.24 -11.29 -12.54
CA ASN A 27 0.79 -11.25 -12.73
C ASN A 27 0.10 -11.10 -11.38
N LEU A 28 -0.77 -10.09 -11.22
CA LEU A 28 -1.45 -9.78 -9.98
C LEU A 28 -2.80 -9.11 -10.25
N GLU A 29 -3.78 -9.41 -9.42
CA GLU A 29 -5.06 -8.71 -9.40
C GLU A 29 -5.36 -8.21 -7.98
N VAL A 30 -5.90 -6.99 -7.86
CA VAL A 30 -6.41 -6.46 -6.60
C VAL A 30 -7.89 -6.17 -6.78
N PRO A 31 -8.77 -6.98 -6.16
CA PRO A 31 -10.21 -6.71 -6.16
C PRO A 31 -10.55 -5.47 -5.33
N GLN A 32 -11.70 -4.85 -5.63
CA GLN A 32 -12.20 -3.72 -4.86
C GLN A 32 -12.48 -4.13 -3.39
N GLY A 33 -12.07 -3.28 -2.45
CA GLY A 33 -12.30 -3.51 -1.02
C GLY A 33 -11.53 -4.70 -0.44
N LYS A 34 -10.46 -5.15 -1.11
CA LYS A 34 -9.63 -6.25 -0.66
C LYS A 34 -8.21 -5.79 -0.32
N ILE A 35 -7.58 -6.52 0.59
CA ILE A 35 -6.17 -6.38 0.90
C ILE A 35 -5.41 -7.53 0.27
N VAL A 36 -4.54 -7.21 -0.69
CA VAL A 36 -3.61 -8.17 -1.31
C VAL A 36 -2.21 -7.87 -0.78
N ALA A 37 -1.59 -8.85 -0.14
CA ALA A 37 -0.25 -8.70 0.41
C ALA A 37 0.80 -9.39 -0.46
N ILE A 38 1.95 -8.75 -0.59
CA ILE A 38 3.13 -9.30 -1.24
C ILE A 38 4.24 -9.41 -0.21
N LEU A 39 4.60 -10.64 0.09
CA LEU A 39 5.68 -11.01 1.01
C LEU A 39 6.95 -11.36 0.25
N GLY A 40 8.09 -11.15 0.85
CA GLY A 40 9.38 -11.53 0.27
C GLY A 40 10.54 -10.86 1.00
N ARG A 41 11.73 -11.43 0.85
CA ARG A 41 12.96 -10.90 1.43
C ARG A 41 13.37 -9.59 0.76
N ASN A 42 14.32 -8.88 1.35
CA ASN A 42 14.86 -7.65 0.76
C ASN A 42 15.50 -7.94 -0.60
N GLY A 43 15.33 -7.01 -1.55
CA GLY A 43 15.89 -7.13 -2.90
C GLY A 43 15.09 -8.02 -3.86
N MET A 44 13.97 -8.64 -3.45
CA MET A 44 13.20 -9.57 -4.30
C MET A 44 12.29 -8.88 -5.33
N GLY A 45 12.21 -7.54 -5.34
CA GLY A 45 11.43 -6.79 -6.33
C GLY A 45 10.13 -6.15 -5.79
N LYS A 46 9.82 -6.28 -4.48
CA LYS A 46 8.61 -5.75 -3.85
C LYS A 46 8.38 -4.25 -4.14
N THR A 47 9.32 -3.41 -3.71
CA THR A 47 9.28 -1.94 -3.94
C THR A 47 9.25 -1.62 -5.43
N THR A 48 9.94 -2.41 -6.26
CA THR A 48 9.93 -2.23 -7.72
C THR A 48 8.52 -2.41 -8.28
N LEU A 49 7.77 -3.39 -7.79
CA LEU A 49 6.38 -3.60 -8.22
C LEU A 49 5.49 -2.39 -7.86
N ILE A 50 5.56 -1.90 -6.61
CA ILE A 50 4.86 -0.67 -6.21
C ILE A 50 5.25 0.50 -7.12
N ARG A 51 6.55 0.69 -7.37
CA ARG A 51 7.06 1.77 -8.23
C ARG A 51 6.60 1.62 -9.68
N SER A 52 6.50 0.39 -10.18
CA SER A 52 6.02 0.11 -11.54
C SER A 52 4.54 0.48 -11.70
N VAL A 53 3.70 0.12 -10.72
CA VAL A 53 2.27 0.47 -10.70
C VAL A 53 2.08 1.99 -10.61
N PHE A 54 2.87 2.66 -9.77
CA PHE A 54 2.74 4.11 -9.55
C PHE A 54 3.48 4.98 -10.60
N GLY A 55 4.04 4.35 -11.65
CA GLY A 55 4.71 5.06 -12.74
C GLY A 55 6.05 5.71 -12.37
N LEU A 56 6.63 5.35 -11.21
CA LEU A 56 7.95 5.83 -10.75
C LEU A 56 9.11 5.07 -11.41
N THR A 57 8.87 3.82 -11.80
CA THR A 57 9.79 2.97 -12.56
C THR A 57 8.91 2.18 -13.54
N PRO A 58 8.55 2.78 -14.69
CA PRO A 58 7.61 2.16 -15.63
C PRO A 58 8.12 0.80 -16.11
N PRO A 59 7.24 -0.21 -16.24
CA PRO A 59 7.62 -1.50 -16.79
C PRO A 59 8.06 -1.35 -18.25
N ARG A 60 9.02 -2.19 -18.68
CA ARG A 60 9.49 -2.23 -20.07
C ARG A 60 8.48 -2.93 -20.97
N SER A 61 7.75 -3.91 -20.43
CA SER A 61 6.66 -4.63 -21.11
C SER A 61 5.65 -5.16 -20.11
N GLY A 62 4.52 -5.63 -20.61
CA GLY A 62 3.37 -6.06 -19.82
C GLY A 62 2.30 -4.98 -19.72
N LEU A 63 1.27 -5.26 -18.94
CA LEU A 63 0.10 -4.40 -18.79
C LEU A 63 -0.13 -4.08 -17.32
N VAL A 64 -0.37 -2.79 -17.02
CA VAL A 64 -0.88 -2.34 -15.72
C VAL A 64 -2.13 -1.52 -15.97
N GLU A 65 -3.27 -1.99 -15.46
CA GLU A 65 -4.56 -1.32 -15.60
C GLU A 65 -5.18 -1.04 -14.24
N PHE A 66 -5.77 0.13 -14.11
CA PHE A 66 -6.56 0.53 -12.95
C PHE A 66 -7.95 0.96 -13.38
N LYS A 67 -8.98 0.31 -12.83
CA LYS A 67 -10.39 0.51 -13.23
C LYS A 67 -10.59 0.37 -14.74
N GLY A 68 -9.92 -0.61 -15.37
CA GLY A 68 -9.97 -0.85 -16.80
C GLY A 68 -9.24 0.17 -17.67
N ASN A 69 -8.47 1.10 -17.07
CA ASN A 69 -7.68 2.08 -17.80
C ASN A 69 -6.19 1.78 -17.66
N SER A 70 -5.46 1.77 -18.78
CA SER A 70 -4.01 1.55 -18.75
C SER A 70 -3.30 2.67 -18.01
N LEU A 71 -2.36 2.29 -17.14
CA LEU A 71 -1.45 3.22 -16.45
C LEU A 71 -0.16 3.46 -17.24
N THR A 72 0.05 2.73 -18.33
CA THR A 72 1.30 2.79 -19.12
C THR A 72 1.52 4.20 -19.68
N GLY A 73 2.70 4.75 -19.44
CA GLY A 73 3.09 6.09 -19.92
C GLY A 73 2.46 7.26 -19.14
N LEU A 74 1.64 6.98 -18.13
CA LEU A 74 1.12 8.04 -17.26
C LEU A 74 2.16 8.47 -16.23
N THR A 75 2.16 9.77 -15.91
CA THR A 75 2.98 10.29 -14.81
C THR A 75 2.39 9.91 -13.45
N PRO A 76 3.20 9.80 -12.38
CA PRO A 76 2.71 9.53 -11.01
C PRO A 76 1.58 10.47 -10.58
N PHE A 77 1.64 11.74 -10.98
CA PHE A 77 0.60 12.71 -10.70
C PHE A 77 -0.75 12.33 -11.33
N ARG A 78 -0.74 11.89 -12.60
CA ARG A 78 -1.96 11.44 -13.29
C ARG A 78 -2.52 10.16 -12.67
N ILE A 79 -1.64 9.23 -12.30
CA ILE A 79 -2.02 7.99 -11.62
C ILE A 79 -2.69 8.30 -10.27
N ALA A 80 -2.12 9.22 -9.49
CA ALA A 80 -2.73 9.67 -8.24
C ALA A 80 -4.13 10.30 -8.46
N GLN A 81 -4.30 11.09 -9.52
CA GLN A 81 -5.61 11.67 -9.87
C GLN A 81 -6.68 10.65 -10.26
N MET A 82 -6.30 9.42 -10.62
CA MET A 82 -7.22 8.32 -10.92
C MET A 82 -7.76 7.65 -9.66
N GLY A 83 -7.23 7.96 -8.48
CA GLY A 83 -7.65 7.40 -7.21
C GLY A 83 -6.68 6.39 -6.60
N LEU A 84 -5.39 6.42 -6.99
CA LEU A 84 -4.33 5.68 -6.31
C LEU A 84 -3.59 6.58 -5.34
N ALA A 85 -3.26 6.05 -4.16
CA ALA A 85 -2.34 6.71 -3.22
C ALA A 85 -1.16 5.79 -2.91
N LEU A 86 -0.04 6.40 -2.54
CA LEU A 86 1.18 5.70 -2.17
C LEU A 86 1.62 6.10 -0.76
N VAL A 87 1.79 5.09 0.11
CA VAL A 87 2.56 5.16 1.36
C VAL A 87 3.93 4.55 1.07
N PRO A 88 4.96 5.35 0.80
CA PRO A 88 6.26 4.84 0.38
C PRO A 88 7.08 4.36 1.57
N GLN A 89 8.02 3.45 1.32
CA GLN A 89 9.05 3.04 2.28
C GLN A 89 9.84 4.27 2.78
N GLY A 90 10.20 4.28 4.05
CA GLY A 90 10.96 5.36 4.68
C GLY A 90 10.11 6.61 4.94
N ARG A 91 8.78 6.48 5.03
CA ARG A 91 7.81 7.50 5.47
C ARG A 91 7.63 8.67 4.49
N ARG A 92 8.69 9.27 3.98
CA ARG A 92 8.75 10.36 2.98
C ARG A 92 7.73 11.47 3.22
N ILE A 93 7.67 11.96 4.47
CA ILE A 93 6.93 13.17 4.83
C ILE A 93 7.71 14.43 4.45
N PHE A 94 7.02 15.57 4.36
CA PHE A 94 7.66 16.85 4.18
C PHE A 94 8.12 17.38 5.54
N LYS A 95 9.40 17.21 5.83
CA LYS A 95 9.99 17.48 7.15
C LYS A 95 9.90 18.95 7.57
N ASN A 96 9.92 19.87 6.60
CA ASN A 96 9.87 21.32 6.83
C ASN A 96 8.44 21.88 6.92
N LEU A 97 7.43 21.05 6.68
CA LEU A 97 6.03 21.39 6.85
C LEU A 97 5.52 20.87 8.18
N SER A 98 4.57 21.57 8.77
CA SER A 98 3.86 21.10 9.96
C SER A 98 3.03 19.83 9.67
N VAL A 99 2.58 19.16 10.72
CA VAL A 99 1.65 18.02 10.62
C VAL A 99 0.41 18.42 9.83
N LEU A 100 -0.20 19.56 10.18
CA LEU A 100 -1.41 20.04 9.51
C LEU A 100 -1.17 20.32 8.02
N GLU A 101 -0.08 21.01 7.67
CA GLU A 101 0.27 21.28 6.28
C GLU A 101 0.51 20.00 5.48
N ASN A 102 1.22 19.00 6.06
CA ASN A 102 1.40 17.69 5.44
C ASN A 102 0.06 17.02 5.12
N LEU A 103 -0.92 17.05 6.04
CA LEU A 103 -2.24 16.46 5.84
C LEU A 103 -3.07 17.22 4.81
N GLN A 104 -2.89 18.53 4.67
CA GLN A 104 -3.63 19.37 3.73
C GLN A 104 -3.10 19.31 2.29
N LEU A 105 -1.85 18.89 2.07
CA LEU A 105 -1.24 18.83 0.74
C LEU A 105 -2.09 18.10 -0.31
N PRO A 106 -2.67 16.90 -0.02
CA PRO A 106 -3.45 16.17 -1.02
C PRO A 106 -4.72 16.92 -1.47
N THR A 107 -5.26 17.78 -0.61
CA THR A 107 -6.50 18.54 -0.88
C THR A 107 -6.24 19.98 -1.31
N SER A 108 -4.99 20.46 -1.31
CA SER A 108 -4.61 21.81 -1.69
C SER A 108 -4.35 21.93 -3.19
N GLY A 109 -4.75 23.03 -3.80
CA GLY A 109 -4.42 23.38 -5.18
C GLY A 109 -5.16 22.59 -6.26
N LEU A 110 -4.45 22.20 -7.32
CA LEU A 110 -4.99 21.50 -8.51
C LEU A 110 -5.62 20.14 -8.21
N ALA A 111 -5.37 19.57 -7.03
CA ALA A 111 -6.01 18.34 -6.56
C ALA A 111 -7.53 18.48 -6.35
N LYS A 112 -8.05 19.72 -6.19
CA LYS A 112 -9.51 19.96 -6.09
C LYS A 112 -10.31 19.58 -7.32
N SER A 113 -9.68 19.31 -8.47
CA SER A 113 -10.41 19.17 -9.71
C SER A 113 -11.12 17.84 -9.91
N LYS A 114 -10.81 16.79 -9.19
CA LYS A 114 -11.52 15.50 -9.20
C LYS A 114 -11.04 14.55 -8.08
N VAL A 115 -11.09 14.96 -6.83
CA VAL A 115 -11.33 13.98 -5.78
C VAL A 115 -12.66 13.33 -6.18
N HIS A 116 -12.64 12.05 -6.53
CA HIS A 116 -13.85 11.33 -6.92
C HIS A 116 -14.82 11.50 -5.77
N ARG A 117 -15.87 12.33 -5.98
CA ARG A 117 -17.05 12.29 -5.15
C ARG A 117 -17.57 10.87 -5.30
N ARG A 118 -17.25 10.00 -4.31
CA ARG A 118 -18.06 8.81 -4.12
C ARG A 118 -19.47 9.32 -4.09
N THR A 119 -20.36 8.71 -4.86
CA THR A 119 -21.77 9.07 -5.00
C THR A 119 -22.33 9.48 -3.64
N GLU A 120 -23.22 10.46 -3.61
CA GLU A 120 -23.82 11.13 -2.42
C GLU A 120 -24.28 10.20 -1.26
N GLN A 121 -24.26 8.90 -1.48
CA GLN A 121 -24.68 7.86 -0.52
C GLN A 121 -23.61 7.47 0.53
N ASN A 122 -22.36 8.02 0.48
CA ASN A 122 -21.27 7.56 1.37
C ASN A 122 -20.41 8.71 1.96
N ILE A 123 -21.02 9.82 2.35
CA ILE A 123 -20.34 10.94 3.01
C ILE A 123 -19.63 10.50 4.31
N ASP A 124 -20.19 9.51 5.01
CA ASP A 124 -19.61 8.98 6.27
C ASP A 124 -18.32 8.16 6.04
N SER A 125 -18.06 7.69 4.84
CA SER A 125 -16.86 6.92 4.51
C SER A 125 -15.67 7.78 4.04
N GLU A 126 -15.84 9.10 3.85
CA GLU A 126 -14.79 9.98 3.38
C GLU A 126 -13.79 10.33 4.49
N TRP A 127 -12.49 10.17 4.21
CA TRP A 127 -11.41 10.57 5.09
C TRP A 127 -11.20 12.09 5.02
N THR A 128 -11.54 12.77 6.09
CA THR A 128 -11.20 14.19 6.29
C THR A 128 -9.96 14.30 7.17
N THR A 129 -9.33 15.47 7.19
CA THR A 129 -8.23 15.74 8.14
C THR A 129 -8.66 15.45 9.59
N GLU A 130 -9.89 15.81 9.96
CA GLU A 130 -10.41 15.55 11.31
C GLU A 130 -10.53 14.05 11.60
N LYS A 131 -11.10 13.25 10.69
CA LYS A 131 -11.19 11.79 10.87
C LYS A 131 -9.80 11.14 10.94
N VAL A 132 -8.82 11.64 10.19
CA VAL A 132 -7.42 11.18 10.30
C VAL A 132 -6.83 11.52 11.67
N LEU A 133 -7.12 12.71 12.20
CA LEU A 133 -6.67 13.11 13.53
C LEU A 133 -7.38 12.35 14.66
N ASP A 134 -8.63 11.92 14.46
CA ASP A 134 -9.33 11.03 15.39
C ASP A 134 -8.71 9.63 15.40
N GLU A 135 -8.27 9.13 14.23
CA GLU A 135 -7.57 7.86 14.11
C GLU A 135 -6.15 7.90 14.69
N PHE A 136 -5.48 9.04 14.57
CA PHE A 136 -4.13 9.29 15.07
C PHE A 136 -4.10 10.43 16.08
N PRO A 137 -4.60 10.24 17.32
CA PRO A 137 -4.66 11.32 18.32
C PRO A 137 -3.29 11.96 18.60
N GLN A 138 -2.20 11.18 18.49
CA GLN A 138 -0.83 11.67 18.68
C GLN A 138 -0.45 12.76 17.67
N LEU A 139 -1.03 12.75 16.47
CA LEU A 139 -0.83 13.81 15.47
C LEU A 139 -1.62 15.08 15.81
N ARG A 140 -2.78 14.91 16.47
CA ARG A 140 -3.61 16.05 16.92
C ARG A 140 -2.85 16.92 17.91
N ASP A 141 -2.12 16.33 18.85
CA ASP A 141 -1.32 17.04 19.85
C ASP A 141 -0.09 17.73 19.24
N ARG A 142 0.22 17.43 17.97
CA ARG A 142 1.41 17.88 17.27
C ARG A 142 1.12 18.66 15.99
N LEU A 143 -0.08 19.21 15.82
CA LEU A 143 -0.53 19.83 14.57
C LEU A 143 0.42 20.91 14.02
N THR A 144 1.01 21.71 14.90
CA THR A 144 1.93 22.80 14.55
C THR A 144 3.39 22.38 14.51
N ASN A 145 3.73 21.18 14.99
CA ASN A 145 5.10 20.68 14.95
C ASN A 145 5.53 20.37 13.51
N GLY A 146 6.79 20.66 13.21
CA GLY A 146 7.40 20.23 11.95
C GLY A 146 7.54 18.71 11.86
N GLY A 147 7.48 18.17 10.64
CA GLY A 147 7.62 16.73 10.43
C GLY A 147 8.96 16.16 10.93
N ASN A 148 10.01 16.99 11.02
CA ASN A 148 11.31 16.62 11.59
C ASN A 148 11.31 16.45 13.12
N GLU A 149 10.30 16.98 13.81
CA GLU A 149 10.15 16.90 15.28
C GLU A 149 9.36 15.66 15.71
N LEU A 150 8.81 14.93 14.76
CA LEU A 150 8.03 13.72 15.01
C LEU A 150 8.93 12.50 15.22
N SER A 151 8.51 11.62 16.15
CA SER A 151 9.07 10.27 16.27
C SER A 151 8.84 9.45 15.00
N GLY A 152 9.60 8.35 14.84
CA GLY A 152 9.44 7.49 13.67
C GLY A 152 8.03 6.93 13.49
N GLY A 153 7.34 6.58 14.57
CA GLY A 153 5.95 6.11 14.53
C GLY A 153 4.99 7.22 14.12
N GLU A 154 5.13 8.42 14.67
CA GLU A 154 4.31 9.58 14.30
C GLU A 154 4.50 9.99 12.84
N GLN A 155 5.75 9.92 12.32
CA GLN A 155 6.03 10.16 10.90
C GLN A 155 5.33 9.14 9.99
N GLN A 156 5.27 7.87 10.41
CA GLN A 156 4.56 6.81 9.67
C GLN A 156 3.05 7.05 9.68
N MET A 157 2.47 7.40 10.85
CA MET A 157 1.07 7.79 10.95
C MET A 157 0.75 8.98 10.05
N LEU A 158 1.62 9.98 10.01
CA LEU A 158 1.47 11.14 9.14
C LEU A 158 1.52 10.76 7.66
N ALA A 159 2.40 9.84 7.26
CA ALA A 159 2.48 9.35 5.89
C ALA A 159 1.20 8.59 5.48
N ILE A 160 0.68 7.73 6.35
CA ILE A 160 -0.59 7.02 6.15
C ILE A 160 -1.75 8.02 6.12
N GLY A 161 -1.84 8.91 7.10
CA GLY A 161 -2.90 9.93 7.18
C GLY A 161 -2.96 10.79 5.92
N ARG A 162 -1.81 11.22 5.41
CA ARG A 162 -1.72 11.97 4.14
C ARG A 162 -2.27 11.17 2.95
N ALA A 163 -2.01 9.87 2.89
CA ALA A 163 -2.57 9.03 1.84
C ALA A 163 -4.10 8.88 1.98
N LEU A 164 -4.61 8.77 3.21
CA LEU A 164 -6.04 8.65 3.50
C LEU A 164 -6.82 9.90 3.11
N VAL A 165 -6.32 11.09 3.44
CA VAL A 165 -7.00 12.38 3.11
C VAL A 165 -7.20 12.57 1.61
N ALA A 166 -6.40 11.89 0.77
CA ALA A 166 -6.61 11.85 -0.68
C ALA A 166 -7.85 11.05 -1.10
N ASN A 167 -8.48 10.30 -0.19
CA ASN A 167 -9.64 9.43 -0.43
C ASN A 167 -9.45 8.48 -1.62
N PRO A 168 -8.36 7.70 -1.65
CA PRO A 168 -8.06 6.83 -2.79
C PRO A 168 -8.98 5.62 -2.83
N ASP A 169 -9.19 5.06 -4.02
CA ASP A 169 -9.84 3.75 -4.16
C ASP A 169 -8.86 2.61 -3.87
N LEU A 170 -7.56 2.82 -4.19
CA LEU A 170 -6.47 1.87 -3.94
C LEU A 170 -5.31 2.58 -3.24
N VAL A 171 -4.85 2.00 -2.13
CA VAL A 171 -3.62 2.43 -1.46
C VAL A 171 -2.53 1.41 -1.67
N LEU A 172 -1.40 1.85 -2.22
CA LEU A 172 -0.17 1.09 -2.31
C LEU A 172 0.66 1.37 -1.05
N MET A 173 0.99 0.35 -0.27
CA MET A 173 1.77 0.49 0.96
C MET A 173 3.08 -0.30 0.85
N ASP A 174 4.19 0.40 0.95
CA ASP A 174 5.53 -0.18 0.83
C ASP A 174 6.21 -0.23 2.20
N GLU A 175 6.20 -1.42 2.81
CA GLU A 175 6.75 -1.74 4.14
C GLU A 175 6.31 -0.75 5.24
N PRO A 176 4.98 -0.55 5.44
CA PRO A 176 4.48 0.43 6.38
C PRO A 176 4.81 0.12 7.84
N SER A 177 5.18 -1.11 8.17
CA SER A 177 5.56 -1.53 9.53
C SER A 177 7.05 -1.37 9.84
N GLU A 178 7.89 -1.01 8.85
CA GLU A 178 9.34 -0.96 9.02
C GLU A 178 9.77 0.02 10.12
N GLY A 179 10.56 -0.49 11.09
CA GLY A 179 11.11 0.31 12.19
C GLY A 179 10.06 0.84 13.16
N LEU A 180 8.87 0.23 13.21
CA LEU A 180 7.84 0.51 14.20
C LEU A 180 7.94 -0.42 15.41
N SER A 181 7.51 0.07 16.58
CA SER A 181 7.32 -0.80 17.74
C SER A 181 6.14 -1.76 17.52
N PRO A 182 6.10 -2.93 18.21
CA PRO A 182 5.01 -3.90 18.06
C PRO A 182 3.61 -3.29 18.22
N ARG A 183 3.46 -2.36 19.17
CA ARG A 183 2.18 -1.66 19.38
C ARG A 183 1.75 -0.85 18.16
N PHE A 184 2.68 -0.17 17.49
CA PHE A 184 2.39 0.61 16.29
C PHE A 184 2.13 -0.30 15.09
N VAL A 185 2.78 -1.45 14.99
CA VAL A 185 2.50 -2.45 13.93
C VAL A 185 1.06 -2.93 14.03
N LEU A 186 0.60 -3.28 15.25
CA LEU A 186 -0.80 -3.67 15.48
C LEU A 186 -1.77 -2.54 15.09
N HIS A 187 -1.47 -1.31 15.47
CA HIS A 187 -2.31 -0.16 15.12
C HIS A 187 -2.41 0.06 13.62
N VAL A 188 -1.31 -0.04 12.88
CA VAL A 188 -1.30 0.01 11.41
C VAL A 188 -2.18 -1.10 10.81
N GLY A 189 -2.14 -2.31 11.38
CA GLY A 189 -3.01 -3.42 10.98
C GLY A 189 -4.50 -3.10 11.15
N GLU A 190 -4.89 -2.53 12.30
CA GLU A 190 -6.28 -2.13 12.54
C GLU A 190 -6.76 -1.03 11.57
N ILE A 191 -5.89 -0.06 11.26
CA ILE A 191 -6.19 0.96 10.25
C ILE A 191 -6.45 0.33 8.89
N MET A 192 -5.61 -0.61 8.44
CA MET A 192 -5.81 -1.30 7.16
C MET A 192 -7.15 -2.07 7.14
N LYS A 193 -7.50 -2.77 8.22
CA LYS A 193 -8.82 -3.45 8.35
C LYS A 193 -9.97 -2.45 8.26
N ARG A 194 -9.85 -1.30 8.92
CA ARG A 194 -10.84 -0.23 8.85
C ARG A 194 -10.96 0.37 7.46
N MET A 195 -9.83 0.64 6.77
CA MET A 195 -9.84 1.08 5.38
C MET A 195 -10.60 0.09 4.49
N ARG A 196 -10.30 -1.21 4.63
CA ARG A 196 -11.00 -2.28 3.91
C ARG A 196 -12.51 -2.25 4.19
N SER A 197 -12.93 -2.11 5.46
CA SER A 197 -14.36 -2.06 5.81
C SER A 197 -15.08 -0.84 5.23
N LEU A 198 -14.36 0.24 4.94
CA LEU A 198 -14.85 1.43 4.24
C LEU A 198 -14.78 1.30 2.71
N GLY A 199 -14.38 0.13 2.19
CA GLY A 199 -14.37 -0.19 0.76
C GLY A 199 -13.12 0.25 0.01
N HIS A 200 -12.02 0.65 0.72
CA HIS A 200 -10.73 0.87 0.09
C HIS A 200 -10.04 -0.46 -0.19
N ALA A 201 -9.38 -0.55 -1.34
CA ALA A 201 -8.46 -1.65 -1.63
C ALA A 201 -7.03 -1.29 -1.18
N ILE A 202 -6.25 -2.31 -0.83
CA ILE A 202 -4.86 -2.12 -0.42
C ILE A 202 -3.98 -3.15 -1.14
N LEU A 203 -2.91 -2.67 -1.77
CA LEU A 203 -1.78 -3.51 -2.17
C LEU A 203 -0.66 -3.27 -1.17
N LEU A 204 -0.45 -4.25 -0.31
CA LEU A 204 0.50 -4.22 0.78
C LEU A 204 1.77 -4.96 0.40
N VAL A 205 2.91 -4.31 0.47
CA VAL A 205 4.22 -4.95 0.39
C VAL A 205 4.82 -4.97 1.78
N GLU A 206 5.21 -6.15 2.27
CA GLU A 206 5.69 -6.33 3.64
C GLU A 206 6.76 -7.42 3.76
N GLN A 207 7.55 -7.31 4.83
CA GLN A 207 8.40 -8.37 5.35
C GLN A 207 7.84 -8.97 6.64
N ASN A 208 7.01 -8.21 7.34
CA ASN A 208 6.36 -8.65 8.57
C ASN A 208 5.24 -9.64 8.23
N LEU A 209 5.56 -10.93 8.34
CA LEU A 209 4.64 -12.03 8.05
C LEU A 209 3.38 -11.95 8.91
N ALA A 210 3.54 -11.71 10.22
CA ALA A 210 2.43 -11.64 11.17
C ALA A 210 1.44 -10.55 10.80
N LEU A 211 1.92 -9.33 10.50
CA LEU A 211 1.06 -8.25 10.04
C LEU A 211 0.34 -8.63 8.76
N ALA A 212 1.07 -9.08 7.73
CA ALA A 212 0.48 -9.42 6.43
C ALA A 212 -0.62 -10.48 6.56
N LEU A 213 -0.36 -11.58 7.30
CA LEU A 213 -1.32 -12.65 7.52
C LEU A 213 -2.53 -12.22 8.36
N SER A 214 -2.39 -11.21 9.22
CA SER A 214 -3.48 -10.72 10.06
C SER A 214 -4.48 -9.82 9.33
N VAL A 215 -4.09 -9.25 8.17
CA VAL A 215 -4.90 -8.25 7.45
C VAL A 215 -5.30 -8.66 6.04
N ALA A 216 -4.48 -9.48 5.36
CA ALA A 216 -4.66 -9.79 3.95
C ALA A 216 -5.84 -10.73 3.68
N ASP A 217 -6.53 -10.50 2.56
CA ASP A 217 -7.51 -11.43 1.97
C ASP A 217 -6.79 -12.43 1.03
N HIS A 218 -5.67 -12.02 0.42
CA HIS A 218 -4.85 -12.83 -0.47
C HIS A 218 -3.37 -12.47 -0.30
N VAL A 219 -2.49 -13.46 -0.42
CA VAL A 219 -1.05 -13.28 -0.25
C VAL A 219 -0.30 -13.85 -1.44
N HIS A 220 0.75 -13.14 -1.85
CA HIS A 220 1.75 -13.61 -2.81
C HIS A 220 3.11 -13.60 -2.14
N ILE A 221 3.97 -14.56 -2.48
CA ILE A 221 5.39 -14.50 -2.14
C ILE A 221 6.18 -14.23 -3.40
N ILE A 222 6.99 -13.17 -3.37
CA ILE A 222 7.89 -12.81 -4.45
C ILE A 222 9.32 -13.25 -4.12
N ALA A 223 9.96 -13.97 -5.04
CA ALA A 223 11.36 -14.34 -4.99
C ALA A 223 12.00 -14.10 -6.36
N SER A 224 13.15 -13.42 -6.37
CA SER A 224 13.89 -13.09 -7.61
C SER A 224 13.01 -12.53 -8.73
N GLY A 225 12.08 -11.63 -8.36
CA GLY A 225 11.23 -10.93 -9.32
C GLY A 225 10.04 -11.73 -9.87
N ARG A 226 9.73 -12.90 -9.30
CA ARG A 226 8.61 -13.76 -9.71
C ARG A 226 7.78 -14.16 -8.50
N PHE A 227 6.48 -14.37 -8.69
CA PHE A 227 5.68 -14.99 -7.65
C PHE A 227 5.93 -16.50 -7.61
N VAL A 228 6.32 -16.98 -6.42
CA VAL A 228 6.57 -18.38 -6.12
C VAL A 228 5.42 -19.02 -5.34
N PHE A 229 4.56 -18.19 -4.76
CA PHE A 229 3.32 -18.62 -4.10
C PHE A 229 2.23 -17.57 -4.33
N SER A 230 0.98 -18.05 -4.43
CA SER A 230 -0.23 -17.22 -4.49
C SER A 230 -1.38 -18.01 -3.85
N GLY A 231 -2.04 -17.45 -2.85
CA GLY A 231 -3.13 -18.10 -2.13
C GLY A 231 -3.67 -17.27 -0.98
N THR A 232 -4.52 -17.85 -0.16
CA THR A 232 -5.02 -17.25 1.07
C THR A 232 -3.97 -17.30 2.19
N PRO A 233 -4.12 -16.46 3.25
CA PRO A 233 -3.29 -16.60 4.45
C PRO A 233 -3.30 -18.00 5.06
N GLU A 234 -4.45 -18.68 5.05
CA GLU A 234 -4.64 -20.04 5.58
C GLU A 234 -3.88 -21.08 4.73
N GLU A 235 -3.94 -20.97 3.41
CA GLU A 235 -3.19 -21.83 2.49
C GLU A 235 -1.68 -21.64 2.69
N LEU A 236 -1.21 -20.40 2.90
CA LEU A 236 0.20 -20.14 3.18
C LEU A 236 0.64 -20.74 4.52
N LYS A 237 -0.15 -20.58 5.59
CA LYS A 237 0.11 -21.20 6.89
C LYS A 237 0.21 -22.72 6.82
N SER A 238 -0.54 -23.34 5.90
CA SER A 238 -0.54 -24.79 5.67
C SER A 238 0.64 -25.28 4.83
N ASN A 239 1.51 -24.37 4.34
CA ASN A 239 2.67 -24.67 3.51
C ASN A 239 3.98 -24.22 4.18
N PRO A 240 4.45 -24.91 5.24
CA PRO A 240 5.64 -24.51 5.99
C PRO A 240 6.91 -24.50 5.12
N ASP A 241 7.02 -25.38 4.15
CA ASP A 241 8.18 -25.46 3.25
C ASP A 241 8.35 -24.15 2.45
N VAL A 242 7.25 -23.56 1.98
CA VAL A 242 7.26 -22.28 1.27
C VAL A 242 7.71 -21.13 2.18
N LEU A 243 7.30 -21.16 3.45
CA LEU A 243 7.70 -20.15 4.45
C LEU A 243 9.20 -20.25 4.75
N ASP A 244 9.72 -21.46 4.96
CA ASP A 244 11.14 -21.69 5.27
C ASP A 244 12.03 -21.34 4.07
N GLU A 245 11.69 -21.80 2.86
CA GLU A 245 12.51 -21.61 1.67
C GLU A 245 12.59 -20.14 1.25
N HIS A 246 11.45 -19.43 1.24
CA HIS A 246 11.37 -18.11 0.63
C HIS A 246 11.39 -16.95 1.64
N LEU A 247 10.96 -17.17 2.88
CA LEU A 247 10.93 -16.13 3.91
C LEU A 247 11.94 -16.37 5.03
N GLY A 248 12.49 -17.60 5.16
CA GLY A 248 13.44 -17.96 6.19
C GLY A 248 12.82 -17.98 7.60
N VAL A 249 11.53 -18.29 7.70
CA VAL A 249 10.77 -18.37 8.95
C VAL A 249 10.48 -19.83 9.22
N SER A 250 11.11 -20.42 10.27
CA SER A 250 10.79 -21.78 10.68
C SER A 250 9.33 -21.90 11.14
N SER A 251 8.70 -23.00 10.78
CA SER A 251 7.29 -23.32 11.02
C SER A 251 6.81 -23.10 12.46
N ALA A 252 7.71 -23.25 13.45
CA ALA A 252 7.43 -22.98 14.86
C ALA A 252 7.13 -21.51 15.18
N LYS A 253 7.66 -20.55 14.41
CA LYS A 253 7.44 -19.11 14.60
C LYS A 253 6.25 -18.54 13.82
N ALA A 254 5.78 -19.24 12.80
CA ALA A 254 4.67 -18.80 11.97
C ALA A 254 3.30 -19.12 12.57
N LEU A 255 3.23 -20.03 13.55
CA LEU A 255 1.99 -20.47 14.22
C LEU A 255 1.65 -19.63 15.46
N ASP A 256 2.61 -18.91 16.02
CA ASP A 256 2.44 -18.05 17.21
C ASP A 256 2.20 -16.56 16.85
N ALA A 257 2.00 -16.24 15.57
CA ALA A 257 1.76 -14.91 15.01
C ALA A 257 0.33 -14.83 14.42
#